data_e9c185228aca37a2049c778a0d26689c
#
_entry.id   e9c185228aca37a2049c778a0d26689c
#
_cell.length_a   1.000
_cell.length_b   1.000
_cell.length_c   1.000
_cell.angle_alpha   90.00
_cell.angle_beta   90.00
_cell.angle_gamma   90.00
#
_symmetry.space_group_name_H-M   'P 1'
#
loop_
_entity.id
_entity.type
_entity.pdbx_description
1 polymer ?
#
loop_
_entity_poly.entity_id
_entity_poly.type
_entity_poly.pdbx_seq_one_letter_code
_entity_poly.pdbx_strand_id
1 'polypeptide(L)'
;MIEVLYRQGVLPFRQAQFERLPIRLGRGKDADLRLTGLSVARMHAAVDTGPSGLMIRDAGSLSGIQVNQRAVTEYGPLSAADDIRIGTWQVQIRQATPGPGQTMAHEPSVDRFLEGRERLRACLDAKSRDWGSLTDASLRLEVYALIERELSDLLEGLPESEAESLADRWVASLIGLGPLESIMRDQDVTEIMVNAFNQIFVERFGRCEQVPAAFDSPEGLRSVIERIFLPIGRRIDEASPMADGRLADGSRVNAVLSPPAIGGPCLTIRRFTQGVYTADRMIAAGTLSQDMVEYLKDAVLKRQNIVVCGGTGSGKTTTLKLLASFIPDAERIVTVEDAAELQLSAKNIIALEARTANQEGSGEIRIRDLVRNALRMRPDRIVVGECRGGEALDMLQAMNTGHE
;
A
#
# COMPACT_ATOMS: atom_id res chain seq x y z
N MET A 1 20.05 28.23 12.68
CA MET A 1 19.98 27.21 11.61
C MET A 1 18.81 27.55 10.71
N ILE A 2 18.98 27.50 9.39
CA ILE A 2 17.93 27.83 8.41
C ILE A 2 17.61 26.60 7.64
N GLU A 3 16.35 26.29 7.56
CA GLU A 3 15.83 25.13 6.85
C GLU A 3 15.16 25.58 5.56
N VAL A 4 15.54 24.94 4.46
CA VAL A 4 14.99 25.19 3.13
C VAL A 4 14.34 23.92 2.61
N LEU A 5 13.02 23.94 2.46
CA LEU A 5 12.25 22.91 1.79
C LEU A 5 12.08 23.29 0.32
N TYR A 6 12.38 22.41 -0.62
CA TYR A 6 12.32 22.69 -2.05
C TYR A 6 11.84 21.49 -2.85
N ARG A 7 11.07 21.75 -3.91
CA ARG A 7 10.60 20.72 -4.86
C ARG A 7 10.49 21.28 -6.28
N GLN A 8 10.56 20.39 -7.25
CA GLN A 8 10.34 20.74 -8.66
C GLN A 8 8.99 20.16 -9.12
N GLY A 9 8.09 21.05 -9.57
CA GLY A 9 6.75 20.66 -10.02
C GLY A 9 5.95 19.96 -8.91
N VAL A 10 5.47 18.76 -9.19
CA VAL A 10 4.67 17.93 -8.26
C VAL A 10 5.50 16.93 -7.42
N LEU A 11 6.84 16.98 -7.52
CA LEU A 11 7.72 16.11 -6.74
C LEU A 11 7.60 16.43 -5.24
N PRO A 12 7.92 15.46 -4.35
CA PRO A 12 7.93 15.71 -2.91
C PRO A 12 8.96 16.78 -2.55
N PHE A 13 8.72 17.48 -1.46
CA PHE A 13 9.69 18.44 -0.93
C PHE A 13 10.95 17.69 -0.47
N ARG A 14 12.10 18.23 -0.90
CA ARG A 14 13.41 17.92 -0.35
C ARG A 14 13.76 18.98 0.68
N GLN A 15 14.65 18.64 1.60
CA GLN A 15 15.06 19.50 2.70
C GLN A 15 16.58 19.74 2.62
N ALA A 16 16.99 20.96 2.86
CA ALA A 16 18.39 21.33 3.05
C ALA A 16 18.49 22.26 4.27
N GLN A 17 19.58 22.13 5.02
CA GLN A 17 19.84 22.94 6.21
C GLN A 17 21.13 23.74 6.03
N PHE A 18 21.12 25.01 6.48
CA PHE A 18 22.22 25.91 6.35
C PHE A 18 22.50 26.60 7.69
N GLU A 19 23.75 26.66 8.05
CA GLU A 19 24.19 27.30 9.29
C GLU A 19 24.57 28.78 9.08
N ARG A 20 24.88 29.14 7.85
CA ARG A 20 25.40 30.47 7.53
C ARG A 20 24.57 31.16 6.44
N LEU A 21 24.52 32.47 6.49
CA LEU A 21 23.97 33.35 5.47
C LEU A 21 25.13 34.12 4.76
N PRO A 22 24.93 34.56 3.52
CA PRO A 22 23.77 34.33 2.67
C PRO A 22 23.71 32.91 2.09
N ILE A 23 22.50 32.38 1.87
CA ILE A 23 22.28 31.13 1.14
C ILE A 23 22.00 31.45 -0.32
N ARG A 24 22.85 31.03 -1.21
CA ARG A 24 22.75 31.28 -2.65
C ARG A 24 22.02 30.17 -3.37
N LEU A 25 20.94 30.53 -4.09
CA LEU A 25 20.08 29.62 -4.82
C LEU A 25 20.30 29.76 -6.33
N GLY A 26 20.55 28.70 -7.06
CA GLY A 26 20.75 28.76 -8.50
C GLY A 26 21.22 27.44 -9.12
N ARG A 27 21.44 27.44 -10.44
CA ARG A 27 21.94 26.24 -11.16
C ARG A 27 23.47 26.13 -11.22
N GLY A 28 24.17 27.19 -10.82
CA GLY A 28 25.65 27.27 -10.88
C GLY A 28 26.32 26.34 -9.86
N LYS A 29 27.62 26.08 -10.08
CA LYS A 29 28.43 25.33 -9.12
C LYS A 29 28.68 26.07 -7.82
N ASP A 30 28.56 27.40 -7.87
CA ASP A 30 28.77 28.31 -6.74
C ASP A 30 27.50 28.58 -5.93
N ALA A 31 26.37 27.94 -6.27
CA ALA A 31 25.13 28.00 -5.50
C ALA A 31 25.19 27.02 -4.33
N ASP A 32 24.81 27.50 -3.14
CA ASP A 32 24.74 26.67 -1.92
C ASP A 32 23.58 25.66 -2.00
N LEU A 33 22.46 26.06 -2.63
CA LEU A 33 21.39 25.15 -3.02
C LEU A 33 21.26 25.12 -4.55
N ARG A 34 21.57 23.97 -5.12
CA ARG A 34 21.57 23.80 -6.57
C ARG A 34 20.17 23.40 -7.10
N LEU A 35 19.55 24.33 -7.83
CA LEU A 35 18.26 24.16 -8.49
C LEU A 35 18.48 24.02 -10.00
N THR A 36 18.11 22.86 -10.58
CA THR A 36 18.31 22.58 -12.01
C THR A 36 17.17 23.14 -12.86
N GLY A 37 17.43 23.38 -14.16
CA GLY A 37 16.42 23.80 -15.13
C GLY A 37 16.82 25.04 -15.92
N LEU A 38 16.26 25.17 -17.15
CA LEU A 38 16.58 26.27 -18.07
C LEU A 38 16.08 27.65 -17.57
N SER A 39 15.01 27.65 -16.79
CA SER A 39 14.43 28.86 -16.18
C SER A 39 15.16 29.31 -14.91
N VAL A 40 16.19 28.59 -14.44
CA VAL A 40 16.98 28.94 -13.26
C VAL A 40 18.32 29.53 -13.71
N ALA A 41 18.65 30.77 -13.27
CA ALA A 41 19.94 31.38 -13.55
C ALA A 41 21.08 30.70 -12.78
N ARG A 42 22.34 30.92 -13.19
CA ARG A 42 23.52 30.43 -12.46
C ARG A 42 23.51 30.80 -10.99
N MET A 43 23.28 32.09 -10.72
CA MET A 43 22.91 32.63 -9.43
C MET A 43 21.52 33.25 -9.63
N HIS A 44 20.48 32.70 -9.00
CA HIS A 44 19.12 33.15 -9.23
C HIS A 44 18.59 34.01 -8.10
N ALA A 45 18.81 33.60 -6.88
CA ALA A 45 18.39 34.33 -5.68
C ALA A 45 19.38 34.13 -4.54
N ALA A 46 19.31 34.98 -3.55
CA ALA A 46 20.03 34.88 -2.30
C ALA A 46 19.08 35.08 -1.12
N VAL A 47 19.25 34.29 -0.09
CA VAL A 47 18.54 34.46 1.19
C VAL A 47 19.52 35.04 2.19
N ASP A 48 19.14 36.12 2.83
CA ASP A 48 19.99 36.87 3.76
C ASP A 48 19.19 37.37 4.97
N THR A 49 19.86 37.98 5.93
CA THR A 49 19.24 38.64 7.08
C THR A 49 18.86 40.06 6.73
N GLY A 50 17.59 40.40 6.83
CA GLY A 50 17.10 41.78 6.75
C GLY A 50 16.81 42.40 8.11
N PRO A 51 16.37 43.68 8.14
CA PRO A 51 16.09 44.39 9.38
C PRO A 51 15.02 43.74 10.27
N SER A 52 14.10 42.99 9.66
CA SER A 52 12.94 42.42 10.35
C SER A 52 12.93 40.87 10.33
N GLY A 53 13.99 40.20 9.86
CA GLY A 53 14.09 38.75 9.75
C GLY A 53 14.74 38.29 8.45
N LEU A 54 14.53 37.00 8.10
CA LEU A 54 15.04 36.47 6.84
C LEU A 54 14.38 37.16 5.64
N MET A 55 15.15 37.38 4.60
CA MET A 55 14.65 37.93 3.33
C MET A 55 15.26 37.22 2.15
N ILE A 56 14.53 37.20 1.02
CA ILE A 56 15.02 36.68 -0.25
C ILE A 56 15.15 37.84 -1.24
N ARG A 57 16.24 37.83 -2.01
CA ARG A 57 16.51 38.81 -3.05
C ARG A 57 16.85 38.15 -4.37
N ASP A 58 16.28 38.64 -5.47
CA ASP A 58 16.66 38.18 -6.81
C ASP A 58 18.08 38.65 -7.14
N ALA A 59 18.90 37.78 -7.67
CA ALA A 59 20.28 38.06 -8.04
C ALA A 59 20.44 38.60 -9.49
N GLY A 60 19.38 39.16 -10.05
CA GLY A 60 19.35 39.63 -11.44
C GLY A 60 19.02 38.53 -12.44
N SER A 61 18.15 37.62 -12.05
CA SER A 61 17.70 36.51 -12.92
C SER A 61 16.75 37.00 -14.02
N LEU A 62 16.73 36.32 -15.18
CA LEU A 62 15.82 36.70 -16.27
C LEU A 62 14.36 36.35 -15.97
N SER A 63 14.11 35.31 -15.18
CA SER A 63 12.76 34.86 -14.85
C SER A 63 12.21 35.40 -13.55
N GLY A 64 13.06 36.08 -12.74
CA GLY A 64 12.66 36.64 -11.46
C GLY A 64 12.28 35.60 -10.40
N ILE A 65 11.96 36.09 -9.21
CA ILE A 65 11.38 35.29 -8.14
C ILE A 65 9.93 35.69 -7.92
N GLN A 66 9.10 34.72 -7.51
CA GLN A 66 7.73 34.97 -7.08
C GLN A 66 7.57 34.54 -5.64
N VAL A 67 6.89 35.33 -4.83
CA VAL A 67 6.50 35.00 -3.46
C VAL A 67 4.99 35.15 -3.36
N ASN A 68 4.31 34.11 -2.93
CA ASN A 68 2.86 34.04 -2.82
C ASN A 68 2.15 34.51 -4.12
N GLN A 69 2.65 34.02 -5.26
CA GLN A 69 2.17 34.31 -6.63
C GLN A 69 2.43 35.76 -7.11
N ARG A 70 3.20 36.59 -6.39
CA ARG A 70 3.58 37.92 -6.79
C ARG A 70 5.06 37.97 -7.19
N ALA A 71 5.36 38.54 -8.34
CA ALA A 71 6.74 38.75 -8.77
C ALA A 71 7.37 39.84 -7.89
N VAL A 72 8.55 39.57 -7.35
CA VAL A 72 9.27 40.46 -6.45
C VAL A 72 10.77 40.44 -6.77
N THR A 73 11.45 41.54 -6.55
CA THR A 73 12.91 41.61 -6.61
C THR A 73 13.54 41.38 -5.24
N GLU A 74 12.80 41.68 -4.19
CA GLU A 74 13.18 41.48 -2.79
C GLU A 74 11.91 41.29 -1.95
N TYR A 75 11.95 40.37 -0.98
CA TYR A 75 10.82 40.09 -0.11
C TYR A 75 11.29 39.61 1.27
N GLY A 76 10.66 40.14 2.32
CA GLY A 76 10.88 39.78 3.71
C GLY A 76 10.05 40.63 4.67
N PRO A 77 9.88 40.25 5.93
CA PRO A 77 10.44 39.04 6.53
C PRO A 77 9.79 37.78 6.01
N LEU A 78 10.58 36.74 5.73
CA LEU A 78 10.11 35.46 5.28
C LEU A 78 9.42 34.69 6.42
N SER A 79 8.27 34.14 6.10
CA SER A 79 7.49 33.25 6.95
C SER A 79 7.59 31.81 6.47
N ALA A 80 7.46 30.84 7.37
CA ALA A 80 7.40 29.41 7.03
C ALA A 80 6.23 29.05 6.10
N ALA A 81 5.21 29.92 6.00
CA ALA A 81 4.05 29.74 5.12
C ALA A 81 4.24 30.33 3.72
N ASP A 82 5.32 31.08 3.46
CA ASP A 82 5.54 31.72 2.17
C ASP A 82 5.89 30.70 1.08
N ASP A 83 5.16 30.78 -0.04
CA ASP A 83 5.39 29.99 -1.25
C ASP A 83 6.30 30.76 -2.20
N ILE A 84 7.59 30.42 -2.22
CA ILE A 84 8.59 31.03 -3.07
C ILE A 84 8.76 30.19 -4.33
N ARG A 85 8.69 30.82 -5.51
CA ARG A 85 8.91 30.15 -6.80
C ARG A 85 10.14 30.69 -7.50
N ILE A 86 11.00 29.79 -7.93
CA ILE A 86 12.23 30.03 -8.68
C ILE A 86 12.21 29.16 -9.95
N GLY A 87 11.75 29.71 -11.05
CA GLY A 87 11.48 28.95 -12.26
C GLY A 87 10.43 27.86 -12.02
N THR A 88 10.78 26.60 -12.21
CA THR A 88 9.89 25.44 -11.94
C THR A 88 9.97 24.92 -10.50
N TRP A 89 10.76 25.55 -9.65
CA TRP A 89 10.98 25.14 -8.27
C TRP A 89 10.08 25.90 -7.30
N GLN A 90 9.53 25.19 -6.35
CA GLN A 90 8.84 25.71 -5.18
C GLN A 90 9.77 25.58 -3.97
N VAL A 91 9.95 26.68 -3.24
CA VAL A 91 10.87 26.77 -2.11
C VAL A 91 10.14 27.37 -0.91
N GLN A 92 10.37 26.83 0.27
CA GLN A 92 9.89 27.35 1.54
C GLN A 92 11.09 27.49 2.48
N ILE A 93 11.20 28.60 3.20
CA ILE A 93 12.35 28.90 4.04
C ILE A 93 11.84 29.22 5.43
N ARG A 94 12.39 28.54 6.43
CA ARG A 94 12.04 28.79 7.83
C ARG A 94 13.27 28.84 8.72
N GLN A 95 13.18 29.65 9.75
CA GLN A 95 14.19 29.69 10.80
C GLN A 95 13.85 28.60 11.83
N ALA A 96 14.74 27.62 11.99
CA ALA A 96 14.57 26.61 13.00
C ALA A 96 14.82 27.25 14.38
N THR A 97 13.77 27.40 15.17
CA THR A 97 13.89 27.70 16.61
C THR A 97 14.36 26.44 17.32
N PRO A 98 15.40 26.51 18.18
CA PRO A 98 15.78 25.35 18.99
C PRO A 98 14.68 25.08 20.02
N GLY A 99 13.79 24.16 19.72
CA GLY A 99 12.91 23.54 20.72
C GLY A 99 13.72 22.54 21.56
N PRO A 100 13.42 22.37 22.85
CA PRO A 100 14.16 21.44 23.69
C PRO A 100 13.87 20.00 23.24
N GLY A 101 14.87 19.35 22.63
CA GLY A 101 14.95 17.91 22.50
C GLY A 101 14.26 17.26 21.32
N GLN A 102 14.56 17.69 20.09
CA GLN A 102 14.57 16.81 18.94
C GLN A 102 15.72 17.24 18.02
N THR A 103 16.87 16.68 18.29
CA THR A 103 17.94 16.54 17.31
C THR A 103 17.40 15.62 16.24
N MET A 104 16.82 16.21 15.15
CA MET A 104 16.65 15.47 13.90
C MET A 104 18.07 15.32 13.37
N ALA A 105 18.72 14.23 13.77
CA ALA A 105 19.92 13.77 13.13
C ALA A 105 19.64 13.70 11.63
N HIS A 106 20.51 14.28 10.86
CA HIS A 106 20.74 13.92 9.48
C HIS A 106 20.71 12.40 9.44
N GLU A 107 19.73 11.80 8.72
CA GLU A 107 19.58 10.35 8.80
C GLU A 107 20.79 9.68 8.14
N PRO A 108 21.80 9.25 8.90
CA PRO A 108 22.81 8.32 8.42
C PRO A 108 22.17 7.00 7.97
N SER A 109 20.89 6.82 8.32
CA SER A 109 20.11 5.63 8.03
C SER A 109 19.75 5.45 6.55
N VAL A 110 19.59 6.52 5.78
CA VAL A 110 19.21 6.41 4.34
C VAL A 110 20.43 5.98 3.53
N ASP A 111 21.58 6.62 3.74
CA ASP A 111 22.82 6.27 3.03
C ASP A 111 23.27 4.86 3.43
N ARG A 112 23.25 4.53 4.71
CA ARG A 112 23.56 3.18 5.21
C ARG A 112 22.60 2.13 4.67
N PHE A 113 21.30 2.46 4.57
CA PHE A 113 20.32 1.55 4.01
C PHE A 113 20.59 1.25 2.54
N LEU A 114 20.83 2.26 1.72
CA LEU A 114 21.09 2.08 0.29
C LEU A 114 22.40 1.31 0.05
N GLU A 115 23.48 1.68 0.75
CA GLU A 115 24.76 1.01 0.66
C GLU A 115 24.66 -0.47 1.08
N GLY A 116 24.04 -0.74 2.23
CA GLY A 116 23.87 -2.10 2.73
C GLY A 116 23.01 -2.96 1.80
N ARG A 117 21.96 -2.40 1.21
CA ARG A 117 21.13 -3.10 0.23
C ARG A 117 21.91 -3.47 -1.03
N GLU A 118 22.72 -2.56 -1.57
CA GLU A 118 23.55 -2.83 -2.75
C GLU A 118 24.60 -3.89 -2.47
N ARG A 119 25.28 -3.81 -1.33
CA ARG A 119 26.28 -4.80 -0.91
C ARG A 119 25.66 -6.19 -0.72
N LEU A 120 24.52 -6.28 -0.05
CA LEU A 120 23.79 -7.55 0.12
C LEU A 120 23.31 -8.12 -1.22
N ARG A 121 22.80 -7.29 -2.11
CA ARG A 121 22.38 -7.72 -3.45
C ARG A 121 23.55 -8.31 -4.21
N ALA A 122 24.71 -7.65 -4.22
CA ALA A 122 25.92 -8.16 -4.85
C ALA A 122 26.36 -9.49 -4.23
N CYS A 123 26.27 -9.64 -2.91
CA CYS A 123 26.58 -10.90 -2.23
C CYS A 123 25.61 -12.04 -2.58
N LEU A 124 24.32 -11.73 -2.75
CA LEU A 124 23.30 -12.69 -3.16
C LEU A 124 23.49 -13.12 -4.62
N ASP A 125 23.75 -12.18 -5.53
CA ASP A 125 23.99 -12.43 -6.95
C ASP A 125 25.29 -13.23 -7.18
N ALA A 126 26.34 -12.99 -6.38
CA ALA A 126 27.62 -13.70 -6.46
C ALA A 126 27.56 -15.17 -5.98
N LYS A 127 26.61 -15.47 -5.12
CA LYS A 127 26.41 -16.83 -4.62
C LYS A 127 25.45 -17.58 -5.53
N SER A 128 25.79 -18.05 -6.69
CA SER A 128 24.98 -18.85 -7.63
C SER A 128 24.25 -20.06 -6.99
N ARG A 129 23.52 -19.83 -5.90
CA ARG A 129 22.66 -20.78 -5.20
C ARG A 129 21.26 -20.68 -5.75
N ASP A 130 20.60 -21.82 -5.81
CA ASP A 130 19.16 -21.89 -6.09
C ASP A 130 18.35 -21.41 -4.85
N TRP A 131 18.22 -20.09 -4.74
CA TRP A 131 17.47 -19.44 -3.67
C TRP A 131 15.98 -19.84 -3.68
N GLY A 132 15.46 -20.30 -4.83
CA GLY A 132 14.07 -20.77 -4.99
C GLY A 132 13.79 -22.10 -4.30
N SER A 133 14.82 -22.84 -3.85
CA SER A 133 14.65 -24.10 -3.11
C SER A 133 14.56 -23.93 -1.60
N LEU A 134 14.81 -22.71 -1.07
CA LEU A 134 14.74 -22.43 0.36
C LEU A 134 13.33 -22.00 0.76
N THR A 135 12.91 -22.41 1.95
CA THR A 135 11.69 -21.84 2.56
C THR A 135 11.95 -20.38 2.94
N ASP A 136 10.88 -19.55 2.95
CA ASP A 136 10.97 -18.13 3.35
C ASP A 136 11.71 -17.93 4.68
N ALA A 137 11.46 -18.78 5.67
CA ALA A 137 12.11 -18.72 6.98
C ALA A 137 13.62 -19.02 6.89
N SER A 138 14.02 -20.04 6.12
CA SER A 138 15.43 -20.42 5.93
C SER A 138 16.18 -19.33 5.15
N LEU A 139 15.54 -18.75 4.14
CA LEU A 139 16.10 -17.67 3.35
C LEU A 139 16.33 -16.41 4.21
N ARG A 140 15.38 -16.05 5.05
CA ARG A 140 15.52 -14.95 5.99
C ARG A 140 16.70 -15.14 6.95
N LEU A 141 16.85 -16.33 7.53
CA LEU A 141 17.97 -16.65 8.41
C LEU A 141 19.32 -16.54 7.70
N GLU A 142 19.42 -17.02 6.45
CA GLU A 142 20.65 -16.86 5.66
C GLU A 142 20.99 -15.40 5.35
N VAL A 143 19.98 -14.58 5.06
CA VAL A 143 20.19 -13.14 4.80
C VAL A 143 20.61 -12.42 6.09
N TYR A 144 20.04 -12.74 7.25
CA TYR A 144 20.52 -12.20 8.53
C TYR A 144 21.98 -12.59 8.82
N ALA A 145 22.36 -13.84 8.57
CA ALA A 145 23.76 -14.27 8.72
C ALA A 145 24.70 -13.56 7.74
N LEU A 146 24.22 -13.19 6.54
CA LEU A 146 24.96 -12.36 5.60
C LEU A 146 25.12 -10.93 6.11
N ILE A 147 24.06 -10.34 6.67
CA ILE A 147 24.09 -9.00 7.27
C ILE A 147 25.15 -8.94 8.37
N GLU A 148 25.12 -9.87 9.32
CA GLU A 148 26.08 -9.93 10.42
C GLU A 148 27.52 -10.03 9.91
N ARG A 149 27.76 -10.78 8.84
CA ARG A 149 29.11 -10.99 8.31
C ARG A 149 29.60 -9.85 7.42
N GLU A 150 28.76 -9.33 6.54
CA GLU A 150 29.16 -8.42 5.46
C GLU A 150 28.83 -6.94 5.73
N LEU A 151 27.95 -6.66 6.71
CA LEU A 151 27.44 -5.32 6.99
C LEU A 151 27.58 -4.90 8.46
N SER A 152 28.39 -5.62 9.25
CA SER A 152 28.64 -5.25 10.65
C SER A 152 29.17 -3.83 10.80
N ASP A 153 29.97 -3.37 9.84
CA ASP A 153 30.50 -2.00 9.76
C ASP A 153 29.43 -0.93 9.62
N LEU A 154 28.35 -1.24 8.90
CA LEU A 154 27.19 -0.34 8.74
C LEU A 154 26.28 -0.31 9.95
N LEU A 155 26.33 -1.33 10.80
CA LEU A 155 25.58 -1.41 12.05
C LEU A 155 26.36 -0.83 13.23
N GLU A 156 27.69 -0.69 13.10
CA GLU A 156 28.55 -0.18 14.16
C GLU A 156 28.16 1.24 14.59
N GLY A 157 28.09 1.45 15.90
CA GLY A 157 27.71 2.74 16.50
C GLY A 157 26.23 3.07 16.51
N LEU A 158 25.35 2.19 16.00
CA LEU A 158 23.91 2.33 16.15
C LEU A 158 23.43 1.72 17.47
N PRO A 159 22.38 2.29 18.09
CA PRO A 159 21.64 1.61 19.14
C PRO A 159 21.09 0.26 18.65
N GLU A 160 21.01 -0.75 19.52
CA GLU A 160 20.61 -2.12 19.18
C GLU A 160 19.25 -2.15 18.42
N SER A 161 18.27 -1.37 18.91
CA SER A 161 16.95 -1.27 18.26
C SER A 161 16.98 -0.64 16.85
N GLU A 162 17.91 0.28 16.59
CA GLU A 162 18.08 0.87 15.26
C GLU A 162 18.81 -0.07 14.32
N ALA A 163 19.81 -0.78 14.82
CA ALA A 163 20.53 -1.80 14.07
C ALA A 163 19.59 -2.94 13.64
N GLU A 164 18.77 -3.46 14.55
CA GLU A 164 17.74 -4.45 14.24
C GLU A 164 16.73 -3.93 13.20
N SER A 165 16.22 -2.72 13.39
CA SER A 165 15.27 -2.09 12.45
C SER A 165 15.88 -1.93 11.05
N LEU A 166 17.17 -1.57 10.96
CA LEU A 166 17.87 -1.44 9.70
C LEU A 166 18.08 -2.80 9.02
N ALA A 167 18.46 -3.81 9.78
CA ALA A 167 18.60 -5.18 9.29
C ALA A 167 17.26 -5.73 8.77
N ASP A 168 16.18 -5.54 9.51
CA ASP A 168 14.82 -5.92 9.09
C ASP A 168 14.41 -5.24 7.78
N ARG A 169 14.72 -3.96 7.62
CA ARG A 169 14.46 -3.21 6.38
C ARG A 169 15.24 -3.76 5.19
N TRP A 170 16.50 -4.15 5.38
CA TRP A 170 17.29 -4.80 4.31
C TRP A 170 16.68 -6.13 3.91
N VAL A 171 16.35 -6.98 4.88
CA VAL A 171 15.69 -8.28 4.63
C VAL A 171 14.36 -8.06 3.90
N ALA A 172 13.51 -7.17 4.39
CA ALA A 172 12.23 -6.87 3.77
C ALA A 172 12.36 -6.35 2.33
N SER A 173 13.37 -5.51 2.05
CA SER A 173 13.58 -4.96 0.71
C SER A 173 14.09 -5.98 -0.30
N LEU A 174 14.89 -6.96 0.13
CA LEU A 174 15.54 -7.93 -0.75
C LEU A 174 14.68 -9.17 -1.01
N ILE A 175 14.06 -9.71 0.02
CA ILE A 175 13.32 -10.99 -0.06
C ILE A 175 11.87 -10.91 0.41
N GLY A 176 11.47 -9.79 1.02
CA GLY A 176 10.13 -9.57 1.53
C GLY A 176 9.29 -8.61 0.69
N LEU A 177 8.31 -7.98 1.33
CA LEU A 177 7.40 -7.01 0.71
C LEU A 177 7.86 -5.56 0.87
N GLY A 178 9.11 -5.33 1.28
CA GLY A 178 9.65 -4.00 1.52
C GLY A 178 8.86 -3.23 2.59
N PRO A 179 8.54 -1.95 2.36
CA PRO A 179 7.81 -1.12 3.33
C PRO A 179 6.39 -1.63 3.63
N LEU A 180 5.85 -2.54 2.83
CA LEU A 180 4.52 -3.10 3.05
C LEU A 180 4.49 -4.12 4.19
N GLU A 181 5.61 -4.70 4.60
CA GLU A 181 5.62 -5.73 5.66
C GLU A 181 5.06 -5.22 7.00
N SER A 182 5.45 -4.02 7.40
CA SER A 182 4.94 -3.40 8.63
C SER A 182 3.44 -3.08 8.53
N ILE A 183 3.00 -2.61 7.37
CA ILE A 183 1.60 -2.30 7.08
C ILE A 183 0.76 -3.58 7.06
N MET A 184 1.28 -4.66 6.48
CA MET A 184 0.62 -5.97 6.45
C MET A 184 0.49 -6.63 7.83
N ARG A 185 1.32 -6.25 8.82
CA ARG A 185 1.20 -6.72 10.22
C ARG A 185 0.12 -5.98 11.00
N ASP A 186 -0.24 -4.78 10.57
CA ASP A 186 -1.29 -3.97 11.22
C ASP A 186 -2.67 -4.55 10.92
N GLN A 187 -3.35 -5.05 11.96
CA GLN A 187 -4.65 -5.73 11.82
C GLN A 187 -5.82 -4.77 11.51
N ASP A 188 -5.65 -3.49 11.77
CA ASP A 188 -6.66 -2.48 11.52
C ASP A 188 -6.68 -2.00 10.06
N VAL A 189 -5.63 -2.32 9.31
CA VAL A 189 -5.55 -2.01 7.86
C VAL A 189 -6.38 -3.01 7.08
N THR A 190 -7.36 -2.53 6.34
CA THR A 190 -8.25 -3.32 5.47
C THR A 190 -7.82 -3.30 4.01
N GLU A 191 -7.23 -2.20 3.55
CA GLU A 191 -6.77 -2.04 2.18
C GLU A 191 -5.46 -1.27 2.14
N ILE A 192 -4.56 -1.64 1.22
CA ILE A 192 -3.28 -0.99 0.97
C ILE A 192 -3.25 -0.59 -0.50
N MET A 193 -3.03 0.68 -0.76
CA MET A 193 -3.03 1.27 -2.10
C MET A 193 -1.69 1.96 -2.36
N VAL A 194 -0.86 1.35 -3.18
CA VAL A 194 0.42 1.91 -3.64
C VAL A 194 0.19 2.59 -4.97
N ASN A 195 -0.03 3.89 -4.97
CA ASN A 195 -0.28 4.68 -6.18
C ASN A 195 1.00 5.02 -6.95
N ALA A 196 2.11 5.09 -6.23
CA ALA A 196 3.47 5.25 -6.75
C ALA A 196 4.47 4.72 -5.71
N PHE A 197 5.73 4.53 -6.11
CA PHE A 197 6.77 4.02 -5.22
C PHE A 197 6.92 4.82 -3.91
N ASN A 198 6.61 6.11 -3.92
CA ASN A 198 6.68 7.03 -2.79
C ASN A 198 5.31 7.49 -2.28
N GLN A 199 4.22 6.81 -2.68
CA GLN A 199 2.87 7.22 -2.31
C GLN A 199 2.04 5.99 -1.95
N ILE A 200 1.97 5.70 -0.66
CA ILE A 200 1.23 4.57 -0.09
C ILE A 200 0.08 5.11 0.75
N PHE A 201 -1.11 4.62 0.47
CA PHE A 201 -2.32 4.86 1.26
C PHE A 201 -2.77 3.57 1.90
N VAL A 202 -3.41 3.68 3.04
CA VAL A 202 -4.07 2.56 3.71
C VAL A 202 -5.51 2.94 4.05
N GLU A 203 -6.38 1.95 4.10
CA GLU A 203 -7.71 2.11 4.68
C GLU A 203 -7.71 1.53 6.10
N ARG A 204 -8.14 2.32 7.08
CA ARG A 204 -8.42 1.92 8.45
C ARG A 204 -9.80 2.39 8.85
N PHE A 205 -10.64 1.52 9.38
CA PHE A 205 -11.99 1.87 9.84
C PHE A 205 -12.82 2.64 8.79
N GLY A 206 -12.68 2.28 7.50
CA GLY A 206 -13.37 2.93 6.39
C GLY A 206 -12.85 4.31 6.01
N ARG A 207 -11.67 4.72 6.49
CA ARG A 207 -11.00 5.97 6.15
C ARG A 207 -9.67 5.71 5.47
N CYS A 208 -9.45 6.38 4.35
CA CYS A 208 -8.17 6.33 3.64
C CYS A 208 -7.23 7.41 4.19
N GLU A 209 -6.00 7.02 4.50
CA GLU A 209 -4.93 7.91 4.94
C GLU A 209 -3.61 7.56 4.27
N GLN A 210 -2.79 8.57 4.02
CA GLN A 210 -1.44 8.36 3.51
C GLN A 210 -0.50 7.98 4.67
N VAL A 211 0.30 6.95 4.47
CA VAL A 211 1.34 6.54 5.43
C VAL A 211 2.71 7.07 5.01
N PRO A 212 3.62 7.34 5.98
CA PRO A 212 4.97 7.86 5.69
C PRO A 212 5.93 6.76 5.18
N ALA A 213 5.41 5.62 4.74
CA ALA A 213 6.18 4.54 4.15
C ALA A 213 6.35 4.76 2.64
N ALA A 214 7.50 4.39 2.09
CA ALA A 214 7.81 4.51 0.67
C ALA A 214 8.77 3.40 0.23
N PHE A 215 8.70 3.03 -1.04
CA PHE A 215 9.76 2.28 -1.71
C PHE A 215 10.86 3.25 -2.13
N ASP A 216 12.07 2.75 -2.32
CA ASP A 216 13.22 3.58 -2.69
C ASP A 216 13.16 4.04 -4.14
N SER A 217 12.54 3.26 -5.01
CA SER A 217 12.44 3.55 -6.44
C SER A 217 11.26 2.81 -7.08
N PRO A 218 10.85 3.20 -8.30
CA PRO A 218 9.86 2.46 -9.09
C PRO A 218 10.28 1.01 -9.34
N GLU A 219 11.58 0.76 -9.54
CA GLU A 219 12.15 -0.58 -9.75
C GLU A 219 12.05 -1.43 -8.47
N GLY A 220 12.22 -0.81 -7.29
CA GLY A 220 12.01 -1.46 -5.99
C GLY A 220 10.57 -1.93 -5.82
N LEU A 221 9.61 -1.09 -6.16
CA LEU A 221 8.19 -1.46 -6.17
C LEU A 221 7.90 -2.57 -7.19
N ARG A 222 8.43 -2.45 -8.42
CA ARG A 222 8.30 -3.49 -9.46
C ARG A 222 8.82 -4.85 -8.99
N SER A 223 9.99 -4.88 -8.36
CA SER A 223 10.58 -6.12 -7.82
C SER A 223 9.71 -6.76 -6.75
N VAL A 224 9.04 -5.97 -5.90
CA VAL A 224 8.08 -6.48 -4.91
C VAL A 224 6.84 -7.04 -5.60
N ILE A 225 6.31 -6.35 -6.61
CA ILE A 225 5.18 -6.84 -7.41
C ILE A 225 5.52 -8.19 -8.04
N GLU A 226 6.67 -8.31 -8.70
CA GLU A 226 7.12 -9.55 -9.32
C GLU A 226 7.23 -10.69 -8.28
N ARG A 227 7.78 -10.42 -7.08
CA ARG A 227 7.84 -11.40 -5.98
C ARG A 227 6.48 -11.83 -5.47
N ILE A 228 5.50 -10.93 -5.45
CA ILE A 228 4.12 -11.25 -5.05
C ILE A 228 3.49 -12.22 -6.05
N PHE A 229 3.67 -12.00 -7.35
CA PHE A 229 2.98 -12.76 -8.39
C PHE A 229 3.69 -14.06 -8.78
N LEU A 230 5.00 -14.17 -8.55
CA LEU A 230 5.78 -15.37 -8.85
C LEU A 230 5.24 -16.65 -8.18
N PRO A 231 5.02 -16.71 -6.85
CA PRO A 231 4.48 -17.90 -6.19
C PRO A 231 3.01 -18.17 -6.55
N ILE A 232 2.27 -17.17 -7.03
CA ILE A 232 0.89 -17.30 -7.50
C ILE A 232 0.85 -17.95 -8.89
N GLY A 233 2.00 -18.09 -9.56
CA GLY A 233 2.09 -18.61 -10.94
C GLY A 233 1.50 -17.65 -11.98
N ARG A 234 1.42 -16.36 -11.67
CA ARG A 234 0.96 -15.30 -12.58
C ARG A 234 2.17 -14.52 -13.09
N ARG A 235 2.23 -14.36 -14.40
CA ARG A 235 3.22 -13.52 -15.05
C ARG A 235 2.73 -12.07 -15.05
N ILE A 236 3.62 -11.14 -14.67
CA ILE A 236 3.41 -9.71 -14.78
C ILE A 236 4.67 -9.07 -15.36
N ASP A 237 4.57 -8.52 -16.56
CA ASP A 237 5.67 -7.86 -17.29
C ASP A 237 5.11 -6.87 -18.32
N GLU A 238 5.97 -6.33 -19.17
CA GLU A 238 5.55 -5.37 -20.22
C GLU A 238 4.56 -5.95 -21.24
N ALA A 239 4.62 -7.27 -21.49
CA ALA A 239 3.68 -7.94 -22.40
C ALA A 239 2.33 -8.25 -21.71
N SER A 240 2.35 -8.43 -20.39
CA SER A 240 1.16 -8.66 -19.57
C SER A 240 1.24 -7.74 -18.33
N PRO A 241 0.98 -6.42 -18.52
CA PRO A 241 1.27 -5.43 -17.50
C PRO A 241 0.25 -5.36 -16.35
N MET A 242 -0.80 -6.16 -16.38
CA MET A 242 -1.84 -6.21 -15.37
C MET A 242 -2.00 -7.63 -14.84
N ALA A 243 -2.06 -7.78 -13.53
CA ALA A 243 -2.28 -9.08 -12.91
C ALA A 243 -3.15 -8.94 -11.65
N ASP A 244 -4.03 -9.92 -11.48
CA ASP A 244 -4.80 -10.17 -10.27
C ASP A 244 -4.34 -11.48 -9.65
N GLY A 245 -4.32 -11.52 -8.32
CA GLY A 245 -3.92 -12.70 -7.59
C GLY A 245 -4.45 -12.74 -6.17
N ARG A 246 -4.06 -13.78 -5.46
CA ARG A 246 -4.36 -13.97 -4.05
C ARG A 246 -3.10 -14.36 -3.31
N LEU A 247 -2.82 -13.68 -2.21
CA LEU A 247 -1.75 -14.04 -1.30
C LEU A 247 -2.09 -15.28 -0.49
N ALA A 248 -1.09 -15.88 0.14
CA ALA A 248 -1.28 -17.09 0.96
C ALA A 248 -2.21 -16.87 2.17
N ASP A 249 -2.31 -15.64 2.67
CA ASP A 249 -3.24 -15.24 3.74
C ASP A 249 -4.69 -15.04 3.27
N GLY A 250 -4.95 -15.19 1.96
CA GLY A 250 -6.24 -14.97 1.34
C GLY A 250 -6.50 -13.55 0.84
N SER A 251 -5.59 -12.60 1.10
CA SER A 251 -5.70 -11.23 0.63
C SER A 251 -5.67 -11.16 -0.90
N ARG A 252 -6.54 -10.34 -1.49
CA ARG A 252 -6.54 -10.08 -2.93
C ARG A 252 -5.48 -9.05 -3.30
N VAL A 253 -4.79 -9.26 -4.38
CA VAL A 253 -3.77 -8.36 -4.90
C VAL A 253 -4.02 -8.07 -6.37
N ASN A 254 -3.98 -6.78 -6.72
CA ASN A 254 -4.00 -6.30 -8.10
C ASN A 254 -2.77 -5.44 -8.34
N ALA A 255 -2.11 -5.62 -9.45
CA ALA A 255 -0.99 -4.78 -9.85
C ALA A 255 -1.09 -4.37 -11.32
N VAL A 256 -0.62 -3.16 -11.60
CA VAL A 256 -0.51 -2.63 -12.96
C VAL A 256 0.89 -2.03 -13.14
N LEU A 257 1.60 -2.48 -14.16
CA LEU A 257 2.90 -1.94 -14.58
C LEU A 257 2.73 -0.88 -15.68
N SER A 258 3.80 -0.15 -15.97
CA SER A 258 3.88 0.67 -17.19
C SER A 258 3.85 -0.22 -18.45
N PRO A 259 3.30 0.22 -19.61
CA PRO A 259 2.83 1.57 -19.93
C PRO A 259 1.42 1.95 -19.43
N PRO A 260 0.46 1.01 -19.15
CA PRO A 260 -0.88 1.40 -18.71
C PRO A 260 -0.87 2.26 -17.43
N ALA A 261 0.01 1.97 -16.48
CA ALA A 261 0.23 2.79 -15.30
C ALA A 261 1.14 3.96 -15.65
N ILE A 262 0.56 5.11 -15.99
CA ILE A 262 1.28 6.33 -16.45
C ILE A 262 2.23 6.85 -15.37
N GLY A 263 1.84 6.76 -14.10
CA GLY A 263 2.64 7.22 -12.96
C GLY A 263 3.75 6.25 -12.49
N GLY A 264 3.92 5.13 -13.19
CA GLY A 264 4.78 4.02 -12.77
C GLY A 264 3.99 2.85 -12.20
N PRO A 265 4.64 1.79 -11.74
CA PRO A 265 3.98 0.63 -11.16
C PRO A 265 3.03 1.02 -10.02
N CYS A 266 1.86 0.40 -9.95
CA CYS A 266 0.93 0.53 -8.84
C CYS A 266 0.46 -0.84 -8.35
N LEU A 267 0.08 -0.90 -7.07
CA LEU A 267 -0.29 -2.14 -6.40
C LEU A 267 -1.43 -1.85 -5.42
N THR A 268 -2.45 -2.69 -5.43
CA THR A 268 -3.54 -2.66 -4.46
C THR A 268 -3.63 -4.01 -3.78
N ILE A 269 -3.66 -4.01 -2.45
CA ILE A 269 -3.85 -5.23 -1.65
C ILE A 269 -5.09 -5.02 -0.79
N ARG A 270 -6.13 -5.79 -1.06
CA ARG A 270 -7.31 -5.85 -0.21
C ARG A 270 -7.15 -7.00 0.77
N ARG A 271 -6.96 -6.67 2.03
CA ARG A 271 -6.67 -7.65 3.05
C ARG A 271 -7.87 -8.54 3.34
N PHE A 272 -7.56 -9.79 3.54
CA PHE A 272 -8.54 -10.73 4.07
C PHE A 272 -8.65 -10.52 5.58
N THR A 273 -9.70 -9.82 6.03
CA THR A 273 -9.94 -9.62 7.47
C THR A 273 -10.66 -10.83 8.04
N GLN A 274 -9.98 -11.58 8.91
CA GLN A 274 -10.57 -12.66 9.69
C GLN A 274 -11.42 -12.13 10.86
N GLY A 275 -12.24 -11.12 10.63
CA GLY A 275 -13.15 -10.63 11.67
C GLY A 275 -14.20 -11.68 12.00
N VAL A 276 -14.17 -12.23 13.21
CA VAL A 276 -15.30 -13.03 13.72
C VAL A 276 -16.45 -12.07 13.99
N TYR A 277 -17.33 -11.94 13.01
CA TYR A 277 -18.53 -11.11 13.14
C TYR A 277 -19.62 -11.92 13.80
N THR A 278 -19.67 -11.88 15.13
CA THR A 278 -20.74 -12.47 15.93
C THR A 278 -21.94 -11.54 16.03
N ALA A 279 -23.11 -12.11 16.29
CA ALA A 279 -24.33 -11.31 16.53
C ALA A 279 -24.10 -10.27 17.63
N ASP A 280 -23.44 -10.64 18.73
CA ASP A 280 -23.16 -9.74 19.86
C ASP A 280 -22.30 -8.54 19.47
N ARG A 281 -21.30 -8.76 18.62
CA ARG A 281 -20.47 -7.64 18.09
C ARG A 281 -21.25 -6.71 17.20
N MET A 282 -22.14 -7.24 16.34
CA MET A 282 -22.99 -6.41 15.48
C MET A 282 -24.03 -5.62 16.27
N ILE A 283 -24.55 -6.20 17.36
CA ILE A 283 -25.45 -5.50 18.29
C ILE A 283 -24.67 -4.40 19.04
N ALA A 284 -23.50 -4.72 19.60
CA ALA A 284 -22.67 -3.76 20.31
C ALA A 284 -22.24 -2.58 19.41
N ALA A 285 -22.00 -2.84 18.11
CA ALA A 285 -21.70 -1.80 17.12
C ALA A 285 -22.96 -1.02 16.64
N GLY A 286 -24.15 -1.36 17.11
CA GLY A 286 -25.40 -0.73 16.68
C GLY A 286 -25.81 -1.04 15.24
N THR A 287 -25.19 -2.04 14.60
CA THR A 287 -25.50 -2.46 13.23
C THR A 287 -26.83 -3.22 13.17
N LEU A 288 -27.12 -4.05 14.16
CA LEU A 288 -28.35 -4.80 14.30
C LEU A 288 -28.92 -4.65 15.72
N SER A 289 -30.23 -4.70 15.87
CA SER A 289 -30.86 -4.88 17.16
C SER A 289 -30.99 -6.36 17.54
N GLN A 290 -31.22 -6.66 18.82
CA GLN A 290 -31.49 -8.01 19.30
C GLN A 290 -32.66 -8.66 18.53
N ASP A 291 -33.79 -7.92 18.39
CA ASP A 291 -34.96 -8.40 17.69
C ASP A 291 -34.71 -8.71 16.21
N MET A 292 -33.84 -7.89 15.54
CA MET A 292 -33.40 -8.16 14.16
C MET A 292 -32.60 -9.46 14.07
N VAL A 293 -31.67 -9.70 15.01
CA VAL A 293 -30.88 -10.93 15.04
C VAL A 293 -31.77 -12.15 15.24
N GLU A 294 -32.73 -12.09 16.17
CA GLU A 294 -33.67 -13.18 16.42
C GLU A 294 -34.56 -13.47 15.19
N TYR A 295 -35.06 -12.42 14.54
CA TYR A 295 -35.83 -12.58 13.30
C TYR A 295 -35.01 -13.21 12.18
N LEU A 296 -33.77 -12.75 11.96
CA LEU A 296 -32.88 -13.30 10.94
C LEU A 296 -32.52 -14.76 11.22
N LYS A 297 -32.25 -15.10 12.48
CA LYS A 297 -32.00 -16.46 12.92
C LYS A 297 -33.21 -17.37 12.65
N ASP A 298 -34.41 -16.92 13.00
CA ASP A 298 -35.64 -17.66 12.73
C ASP A 298 -35.87 -17.86 11.23
N ALA A 299 -35.61 -16.82 10.42
CA ALA A 299 -35.71 -16.91 8.95
C ALA A 299 -34.76 -17.96 8.38
N VAL A 300 -33.49 -18.01 8.84
CA VAL A 300 -32.52 -19.03 8.44
C VAL A 300 -32.97 -20.42 8.87
N LEU A 301 -33.42 -20.59 10.10
CA LEU A 301 -33.89 -21.89 10.60
C LEU A 301 -35.14 -22.37 9.87
N LYS A 302 -36.01 -21.49 9.44
CA LYS A 302 -37.20 -21.78 8.61
C LYS A 302 -36.90 -21.95 7.13
N ARG A 303 -35.62 -21.92 6.75
CA ARG A 303 -35.17 -22.09 5.37
C ARG A 303 -35.77 -21.07 4.40
N GLN A 304 -35.85 -19.81 4.82
CA GLN A 304 -36.30 -18.75 3.92
C GLN A 304 -35.19 -18.36 2.95
N ASN A 305 -35.56 -18.07 1.71
CA ASN A 305 -34.65 -17.47 0.75
C ASN A 305 -34.33 -16.03 1.16
N ILE A 306 -33.04 -15.72 1.30
CA ILE A 306 -32.59 -14.41 1.80
C ILE A 306 -31.68 -13.76 0.76
N VAL A 307 -31.96 -12.51 0.41
CA VAL A 307 -31.12 -11.70 -0.47
C VAL A 307 -30.58 -10.52 0.33
N VAL A 308 -29.25 -10.38 0.37
CA VAL A 308 -28.55 -9.26 1.01
C VAL A 308 -28.11 -8.28 -0.06
N CYS A 309 -28.62 -7.05 -0.04
CA CYS A 309 -28.28 -6.02 -1.02
C CYS A 309 -27.76 -4.75 -0.35
N GLY A 310 -26.94 -4.00 -1.09
CA GLY A 310 -26.35 -2.75 -0.60
C GLY A 310 -25.14 -2.31 -1.43
N GLY A 311 -24.62 -1.12 -1.18
CA GLY A 311 -23.42 -0.58 -1.82
C GLY A 311 -22.12 -1.29 -1.40
N THR A 312 -21.01 -0.95 -2.03
CA THR A 312 -19.69 -1.43 -1.63
C THR A 312 -19.37 -0.92 -0.21
N GLY A 313 -18.74 -1.75 0.62
CA GLY A 313 -18.43 -1.40 2.01
C GLY A 313 -19.62 -1.37 2.98
N SER A 314 -20.85 -1.67 2.54
CA SER A 314 -22.04 -1.65 3.40
C SER A 314 -22.19 -2.84 4.36
N GLY A 315 -21.27 -3.79 4.35
CA GLY A 315 -21.28 -4.97 5.23
C GLY A 315 -22.10 -6.17 4.70
N LYS A 316 -22.39 -6.24 3.39
CA LYS A 316 -23.11 -7.38 2.78
C LYS A 316 -22.49 -8.74 3.14
N THR A 317 -21.20 -8.91 2.86
CA THR A 317 -20.47 -10.15 3.14
C THR A 317 -20.44 -10.46 4.62
N THR A 318 -20.31 -9.43 5.47
CA THR A 318 -20.39 -9.56 6.94
C THR A 318 -21.75 -10.07 7.39
N THR A 319 -22.83 -9.51 6.85
CA THR A 319 -24.19 -9.95 7.15
C THR A 319 -24.42 -11.36 6.64
N LEU A 320 -23.92 -11.70 5.45
CA LEU A 320 -24.03 -13.05 4.89
C LEU A 320 -23.29 -14.08 5.76
N LYS A 321 -22.09 -13.76 6.27
CA LYS A 321 -21.35 -14.58 7.24
C LYS A 321 -22.16 -14.81 8.53
N LEU A 322 -22.79 -13.77 9.05
CA LEU A 322 -23.64 -13.90 10.22
C LEU A 322 -24.84 -14.83 9.95
N LEU A 323 -25.55 -14.64 8.84
CA LEU A 323 -26.68 -15.50 8.47
C LEU A 323 -26.24 -16.96 8.32
N ALA A 324 -25.12 -17.19 7.64
CA ALA A 324 -24.58 -18.54 7.46
C ALA A 324 -24.16 -19.19 8.79
N SER A 325 -23.78 -18.42 9.80
CA SER A 325 -23.45 -18.95 11.14
C SER A 325 -24.66 -19.46 11.91
N PHE A 326 -25.88 -19.13 11.49
CA PHE A 326 -27.12 -19.66 12.08
C PHE A 326 -27.58 -20.97 11.45
N ILE A 327 -26.94 -21.42 10.37
CA ILE A 327 -27.27 -22.70 9.73
C ILE A 327 -26.83 -23.86 10.65
N PRO A 328 -27.71 -24.83 10.89
CA PRO A 328 -27.39 -25.98 11.74
C PRO A 328 -26.22 -26.83 11.20
N ASP A 329 -25.35 -27.31 12.08
CA ASP A 329 -24.17 -28.11 11.77
C ASP A 329 -24.49 -29.43 10.98
N ALA A 330 -25.72 -29.90 11.07
CA ALA A 330 -26.18 -31.11 10.37
C ALA A 330 -26.46 -30.88 8.89
N GLU A 331 -26.62 -29.64 8.48
CA GLU A 331 -26.95 -29.27 7.10
C GLU A 331 -25.70 -29.16 6.22
N ARG A 332 -25.86 -29.57 4.96
CA ARG A 332 -24.81 -29.51 3.95
C ARG A 332 -24.85 -28.14 3.27
N ILE A 333 -23.78 -27.38 3.39
CA ILE A 333 -23.65 -26.02 2.82
C ILE A 333 -22.74 -26.11 1.59
N VAL A 334 -23.17 -25.53 0.48
CA VAL A 334 -22.30 -25.26 -0.68
C VAL A 334 -22.19 -23.76 -0.84
N THR A 335 -20.99 -23.21 -0.72
CA THR A 335 -20.74 -21.79 -1.03
C THR A 335 -20.25 -21.65 -2.47
N VAL A 336 -20.69 -20.62 -3.14
CA VAL A 336 -20.28 -20.24 -4.51
C VAL A 336 -19.88 -18.78 -4.50
N GLU A 337 -18.61 -18.50 -4.79
CA GLU A 337 -18.04 -17.17 -4.68
C GLU A 337 -17.15 -16.86 -5.89
N ASP A 338 -17.02 -15.58 -6.23
CA ASP A 338 -16.02 -15.12 -7.19
C ASP A 338 -14.62 -15.26 -6.59
N ALA A 339 -14.49 -14.94 -5.30
CA ALA A 339 -13.33 -15.27 -4.49
C ALA A 339 -13.81 -15.70 -3.10
N ALA A 340 -13.24 -16.79 -2.56
CA ALA A 340 -13.66 -17.38 -1.30
C ALA A 340 -13.38 -16.45 -0.11
N GLU A 341 -14.34 -15.59 0.22
CA GLU A 341 -14.28 -14.63 1.33
C GLU A 341 -15.08 -15.11 2.56
N LEU A 342 -16.05 -16.00 2.37
CA LEU A 342 -17.00 -16.37 3.45
C LEU A 342 -16.34 -17.17 4.57
N GLN A 343 -15.50 -18.15 4.26
CA GLN A 343 -14.79 -19.01 5.23
C GLN A 343 -15.65 -19.44 6.42
N LEU A 344 -16.77 -20.09 6.14
CA LEU A 344 -17.70 -20.54 7.16
C LEU A 344 -17.13 -21.71 7.95
N SER A 345 -17.32 -21.70 9.27
CA SER A 345 -16.88 -22.75 10.17
C SER A 345 -17.96 -23.84 10.34
N ALA A 346 -18.40 -24.46 9.24
CA ALA A 346 -19.40 -25.52 9.28
C ALA A 346 -18.76 -26.90 9.08
N LYS A 347 -19.30 -27.95 9.70
CA LYS A 347 -18.76 -29.33 9.59
C LYS A 347 -18.92 -29.94 8.20
N ASN A 348 -20.01 -29.61 7.51
CA ASN A 348 -20.33 -30.16 6.20
C ASN A 348 -20.45 -29.05 5.17
N ILE A 349 -19.29 -28.46 4.80
CA ILE A 349 -19.21 -27.39 3.85
C ILE A 349 -18.37 -27.75 2.64
N ILE A 350 -18.80 -27.28 1.48
CA ILE A 350 -18.01 -27.27 0.25
C ILE A 350 -17.95 -25.84 -0.25
N ALA A 351 -16.74 -25.29 -0.34
CA ALA A 351 -16.50 -23.98 -0.89
C ALA A 351 -16.08 -24.11 -2.37
N LEU A 352 -16.82 -23.43 -3.24
CA LEU A 352 -16.55 -23.36 -4.68
C LEU A 352 -16.18 -21.92 -5.03
N GLU A 353 -15.08 -21.77 -5.78
CA GLU A 353 -14.57 -20.49 -6.23
C GLU A 353 -14.52 -20.43 -7.76
N ALA A 354 -14.95 -19.31 -8.34
CA ALA A 354 -14.86 -19.06 -9.75
C ALA A 354 -13.38 -19.00 -10.20
N ARG A 355 -13.12 -19.30 -11.44
CA ARG A 355 -11.78 -19.23 -12.01
C ARG A 355 -11.81 -18.40 -13.28
N THR A 356 -11.01 -17.34 -13.33
CA THR A 356 -10.77 -16.58 -14.54
C THR A 356 -10.05 -17.43 -15.59
N ALA A 357 -10.28 -17.13 -16.88
CA ALA A 357 -9.55 -17.77 -17.96
C ALA A 357 -8.03 -17.65 -17.76
N ASN A 358 -7.28 -18.66 -18.20
CA ASN A 358 -5.81 -18.59 -18.25
C ASN A 358 -5.36 -17.63 -19.35
N GLN A 359 -4.05 -17.46 -19.53
CA GLN A 359 -3.46 -16.58 -20.57
C GLN A 359 -3.84 -16.98 -22.00
N GLU A 360 -4.23 -18.23 -22.20
CA GLU A 360 -4.69 -18.76 -23.50
C GLU A 360 -6.20 -18.57 -23.72
N GLY A 361 -6.90 -17.90 -22.78
CA GLY A 361 -8.35 -17.68 -22.84
C GLY A 361 -9.19 -18.92 -22.52
N SER A 362 -8.57 -19.97 -21.97
CA SER A 362 -9.24 -21.23 -21.66
C SER A 362 -9.35 -21.49 -20.15
N GLY A 363 -10.23 -22.42 -19.76
CA GLY A 363 -10.36 -22.88 -18.38
C GLY A 363 -11.13 -21.91 -17.46
N GLU A 364 -11.90 -20.97 -17.99
CA GLU A 364 -12.81 -20.13 -17.22
C GLU A 364 -13.90 -20.99 -16.57
N ILE A 365 -14.18 -20.73 -15.29
CA ILE A 365 -15.31 -21.31 -14.54
C ILE A 365 -16.03 -20.15 -13.88
N ARG A 366 -17.25 -19.88 -14.29
CA ARG A 366 -18.05 -18.75 -13.82
C ARG A 366 -18.90 -19.14 -12.61
N ILE A 367 -19.30 -18.18 -11.81
CA ILE A 367 -20.26 -18.36 -10.72
C ILE A 367 -21.50 -19.14 -11.21
N ARG A 368 -22.01 -18.80 -12.39
CA ARG A 368 -23.14 -19.47 -13.04
C ARG A 368 -22.95 -20.99 -13.16
N ASP A 369 -21.79 -21.42 -13.60
CA ASP A 369 -21.47 -22.83 -13.79
C ASP A 369 -21.39 -23.57 -12.46
N LEU A 370 -20.85 -22.89 -11.45
CA LEU A 370 -20.77 -23.41 -10.08
C LEU A 370 -22.13 -23.51 -9.42
N VAL A 371 -23.02 -22.53 -9.56
CA VAL A 371 -24.40 -22.59 -9.05
C VAL A 371 -25.14 -23.77 -9.66
N ARG A 372 -25.06 -23.97 -10.98
CA ARG A 372 -25.68 -25.12 -11.66
C ARG A 372 -25.12 -26.47 -11.19
N ASN A 373 -23.83 -26.52 -10.91
CA ASN A 373 -23.19 -27.70 -10.40
C ASN A 373 -23.58 -27.98 -8.94
N ALA A 374 -23.68 -26.94 -8.12
CA ALA A 374 -24.07 -27.02 -6.71
C ALA A 374 -25.40 -27.75 -6.53
N LEU A 375 -26.39 -27.54 -7.40
CA LEU A 375 -27.68 -28.23 -7.41
C LEU A 375 -27.57 -29.75 -7.54
N ARG A 376 -26.45 -30.28 -8.05
CA ARG A 376 -26.20 -31.73 -8.19
C ARG A 376 -25.40 -32.29 -7.02
N MET A 377 -24.98 -31.44 -6.08
CA MET A 377 -24.11 -31.80 -4.96
C MET A 377 -24.90 -32.17 -3.69
N ARG A 378 -26.23 -32.29 -3.79
CA ARG A 378 -27.15 -32.52 -2.67
C ARG A 378 -26.95 -31.47 -1.56
N PRO A 379 -27.05 -30.17 -1.85
CA PRO A 379 -26.98 -29.16 -0.84
C PRO A 379 -28.25 -29.08 -0.03
N ASP A 380 -28.15 -28.82 1.29
CA ASP A 380 -29.27 -28.35 2.09
C ASP A 380 -29.35 -26.80 1.99
N ARG A 381 -28.20 -26.14 1.79
CA ARG A 381 -28.09 -24.71 1.60
C ARG A 381 -27.10 -24.38 0.49
N ILE A 382 -27.44 -23.39 -0.32
CA ILE A 382 -26.52 -22.78 -1.28
C ILE A 382 -26.31 -21.33 -0.87
N VAL A 383 -25.08 -20.94 -0.62
CA VAL A 383 -24.70 -19.56 -0.26
C VAL A 383 -23.92 -18.96 -1.42
N VAL A 384 -24.51 -17.98 -2.11
CA VAL A 384 -23.87 -17.28 -3.23
C VAL A 384 -23.29 -15.98 -2.70
N GLY A 385 -21.97 -15.82 -2.79
CA GLY A 385 -21.23 -14.67 -2.25
C GLY A 385 -21.63 -13.37 -2.90
N GLU A 386 -21.79 -13.38 -4.23
CA GLU A 386 -22.27 -12.20 -4.97
C GLU A 386 -22.94 -12.61 -6.30
N CYS A 387 -23.83 -11.72 -6.75
CA CYS A 387 -24.47 -11.81 -8.06
C CYS A 387 -24.32 -10.46 -8.78
N ARG A 388 -23.71 -10.48 -9.96
CA ARG A 388 -23.48 -9.28 -10.79
C ARG A 388 -24.01 -9.41 -12.22
N GLY A 389 -24.40 -10.60 -12.63
CA GLY A 389 -24.77 -10.91 -14.00
C GLY A 389 -25.81 -12.01 -14.15
N GLY A 390 -25.64 -12.88 -15.16
CA GLY A 390 -26.57 -13.94 -15.51
C GLY A 390 -26.76 -15.02 -14.47
N GLU A 391 -25.84 -15.17 -13.52
CA GLU A 391 -25.92 -16.08 -12.36
C GLU A 391 -27.12 -15.78 -11.45
N ALA A 392 -27.59 -14.52 -11.43
CA ALA A 392 -28.76 -14.13 -10.65
C ALA A 392 -30.01 -14.94 -11.06
N LEU A 393 -30.18 -15.21 -12.36
CA LEU A 393 -31.30 -15.99 -12.84
C LEU A 393 -31.18 -17.47 -12.42
N ASP A 394 -29.97 -18.04 -12.48
CA ASP A 394 -29.72 -19.42 -12.07
C ASP A 394 -29.89 -19.56 -10.54
N MET A 395 -29.53 -18.56 -9.75
CA MET A 395 -29.79 -18.49 -8.32
C MET A 395 -31.31 -18.46 -8.02
N LEU A 396 -32.07 -17.60 -8.70
CA LEU A 396 -33.53 -17.52 -8.53
C LEU A 396 -34.21 -18.86 -8.94
N GLN A 397 -33.67 -19.53 -9.95
CA GLN A 397 -34.13 -20.86 -10.34
C GLN A 397 -33.83 -21.90 -9.24
N ALA A 398 -32.67 -21.84 -8.60
CA ALA A 398 -32.33 -22.69 -7.47
C ALA A 398 -33.31 -22.49 -6.31
N MET A 399 -33.62 -21.25 -5.96
CA MET A 399 -34.63 -20.89 -4.93
C MET A 399 -36.00 -21.43 -5.26
N ASN A 400 -36.38 -21.54 -6.54
CA ASN A 400 -37.70 -22.06 -6.96
C ASN A 400 -37.76 -23.59 -7.00
N THR A 401 -36.63 -24.29 -6.93
CA THR A 401 -36.57 -25.77 -7.01
C THR A 401 -36.43 -26.44 -5.65
N GLY A 402 -36.64 -25.72 -4.54
CA GLY A 402 -36.59 -26.23 -3.17
C GLY A 402 -35.16 -26.38 -2.61
N HIS A 403 -34.23 -25.67 -3.16
CA HIS A 403 -32.89 -25.53 -2.63
C HIS A 403 -32.79 -24.12 -2.02
N GLU A 404 -32.80 -24.05 -0.73
CA GLU A 404 -32.83 -22.79 0.04
C GLU A 404 -31.42 -22.35 0.51
#